data_ae4951a9bdc32fbc69726e2e7a7e8f6a
#
_entry.id   ae4951a9bdc32fbc69726e2e7a7e8f6a
#
_cell.length_a   1.000
_cell.length_b   1.000
_cell.length_c   1.000
_cell.angle_alpha   90.00
_cell.angle_beta   90.00
_cell.angle_gamma   90.00
#
_symmetry.space_group_name_H-M   'P 1'
#
loop_
_entity.id
_entity.type
_entity.pdbx_description
1 polymer ?
#
loop_
_entity_poly.entity_id
_entity_poly.type
_entity_poly.pdbx_seq_one_letter_code
_entity_poly.pdbx_strand_id
1 'polypeptide(L)'
;MSEAKTLFQKVWEQHVVVEPKGEPTVLYIDLQLVHEVTSPQAFEGLRLAGRKVRRPDRTIATVDHNVPTTIEGRLNIVDQISATQIATLRKNCADFGVELYDVNSREQGIVHVIGPELGLTKPGMTIVCGDSHTSTHGAFGALAFGIGTSEVEHVLATQTLPQSKPKTFRIAVEGKLPLGVAAKDVILAIIGKIGTDGATGCVIEYAGSAIRALSMEGRMTVCNMSIEAGARAGMIAPDETTFAYLQGRKFSPKGETWERAVEEWSKLPSDPGAKFDRELVIDAETLVPYVSWGTSPGMVAPVVAKVPDPANAESEIDRKSFERALEYMNLKAGTPFEEISIDRVFIGSCTNGRIEDLRAAAKIAAGHKVSTHVSAMVVPGSQIVKAQAEKEGLDRIFREAGFDWREPGCSMCLGMNPDILSPGERCASTSNRNFEGRQGRGGRTHLVSPEMAAAAAIAGHFVDIRNWRVNEEVEA
;
A
#
# COMPACT_ATOMS: atom_id res chain seq x y z
N MET A 1 -29.63 -14.97 22.24
CA MET A 1 -28.93 -14.81 20.95
C MET A 1 -27.68 -13.98 21.23
N SER A 2 -26.50 -14.43 20.82
CA SER A 2 -25.28 -13.61 20.92
C SER A 2 -25.47 -12.33 20.12
N GLU A 3 -24.91 -11.23 20.60
CA GLU A 3 -24.91 -9.96 19.87
C GLU A 3 -24.19 -10.12 18.52
N ALA A 4 -24.74 -9.55 17.43
CA ALA A 4 -24.14 -9.59 16.11
C ALA A 4 -22.84 -8.77 16.09
N LYS A 5 -21.74 -9.35 15.58
CA LYS A 5 -20.39 -8.78 15.64
C LYS A 5 -19.87 -8.41 14.26
N THR A 6 -19.10 -7.31 14.20
CA THR A 6 -18.33 -6.95 13.01
C THR A 6 -17.09 -7.83 12.87
N LEU A 7 -16.52 -7.90 11.67
CA LEU A 7 -15.24 -8.57 11.41
C LEU A 7 -14.16 -8.09 12.41
N PHE A 8 -14.03 -6.76 12.58
CA PHE A 8 -13.11 -6.18 13.54
C PHE A 8 -13.33 -6.69 14.96
N GLN A 9 -14.59 -6.72 15.45
CA GLN A 9 -14.90 -7.19 16.80
C GLN A 9 -14.53 -8.65 17.00
N LYS A 10 -14.78 -9.50 15.99
CA LYS A 10 -14.43 -10.93 16.04
C LYS A 10 -12.91 -11.12 16.15
N VAL A 11 -12.14 -10.43 15.30
CA VAL A 11 -10.68 -10.54 15.33
C VAL A 11 -10.12 -9.93 16.62
N TRP A 12 -10.61 -8.76 17.04
CA TRP A 12 -10.17 -8.14 18.30
C TRP A 12 -10.35 -9.06 19.50
N GLU A 13 -11.56 -9.58 19.70
CA GLU A 13 -11.88 -10.41 20.86
C GLU A 13 -11.11 -11.72 20.93
N GLN A 14 -10.76 -12.31 19.78
CA GLN A 14 -9.91 -13.50 19.71
C GLN A 14 -8.47 -13.25 20.18
N HIS A 15 -8.02 -11.99 20.18
CA HIS A 15 -6.64 -11.61 20.49
C HIS A 15 -6.48 -10.89 21.83
N VAL A 16 -7.57 -10.66 22.58
CA VAL A 16 -7.50 -10.06 23.92
C VAL A 16 -6.79 -11.00 24.88
N VAL A 17 -5.65 -10.55 25.39
CA VAL A 17 -4.92 -11.25 26.46
C VAL A 17 -5.45 -10.81 27.83
N VAL A 18 -5.61 -9.51 28.02
CA VAL A 18 -6.19 -8.91 29.22
C VAL A 18 -6.78 -7.53 28.88
N GLU A 19 -7.89 -7.20 29.51
CA GLU A 19 -8.57 -5.91 29.39
C GLU A 19 -8.66 -5.25 30.77
N PRO A 20 -7.60 -4.51 31.19
CA PRO A 20 -7.58 -3.85 32.49
C PRO A 20 -8.56 -2.70 32.52
N LYS A 21 -9.21 -2.49 33.65
CA LYS A 21 -10.20 -1.43 33.81
C LYS A 21 -9.53 -0.05 33.74
N GLY A 22 -9.91 0.75 32.72
CA GLY A 22 -9.37 2.11 32.56
C GLY A 22 -8.02 2.22 31.87
N GLU A 23 -7.48 1.11 31.37
CA GLU A 23 -6.21 1.03 30.64
C GLU A 23 -6.44 0.43 29.23
N PRO A 24 -5.49 0.58 28.30
CA PRO A 24 -5.58 -0.06 26.99
C PRO A 24 -5.64 -1.59 27.10
N THR A 25 -6.40 -2.21 26.20
CA THR A 25 -6.46 -3.66 26.05
C THR A 25 -5.14 -4.21 25.54
N VAL A 26 -4.63 -5.26 26.17
CA VAL A 26 -3.43 -5.95 25.72
C VAL A 26 -3.84 -7.01 24.69
N LEU A 27 -3.37 -6.87 23.46
CA LEU A 27 -3.60 -7.82 22.37
C LEU A 27 -2.40 -8.74 22.18
N TYR A 28 -2.65 -10.00 21.87
CA TYR A 28 -1.64 -10.89 21.30
C TYR A 28 -1.39 -10.50 19.83
N ILE A 29 -0.14 -10.57 19.38
CA ILE A 29 0.26 -10.28 17.99
C ILE A 29 0.70 -11.58 17.30
N ASP A 30 0.02 -11.98 16.24
CA ASP A 30 0.32 -13.21 15.51
C ASP A 30 1.55 -13.14 14.64
N LEU A 31 1.80 -11.97 14.05
CA LEU A 31 2.93 -11.75 13.15
C LEU A 31 3.49 -10.34 13.33
N GLN A 32 4.78 -10.25 13.53
CA GLN A 32 5.52 -9.00 13.45
C GLN A 32 6.39 -8.99 12.20
N LEU A 33 6.22 -7.97 11.37
CA LEU A 33 7.08 -7.70 10.24
C LEU A 33 8.10 -6.62 10.59
N VAL A 34 9.31 -6.75 10.10
CA VAL A 34 10.44 -5.89 10.46
C VAL A 34 11.21 -5.50 9.20
N HIS A 35 11.68 -4.26 9.15
CA HIS A 35 12.56 -3.76 8.10
C HIS A 35 13.67 -2.87 8.68
N GLU A 36 14.64 -2.47 7.85
CA GLU A 36 15.87 -1.83 8.28
C GLU A 36 15.72 -0.44 8.90
N VAL A 37 14.61 0.27 8.64
CA VAL A 37 14.48 1.69 9.05
C VAL A 37 14.03 1.83 10.50
N THR A 38 13.02 1.08 10.94
CA THR A 38 12.37 1.26 12.27
C THR A 38 12.82 0.23 13.30
N SER A 39 13.70 -0.69 12.96
CA SER A 39 14.10 -1.79 13.86
C SER A 39 15.42 -1.60 14.61
N PRO A 40 16.39 -0.78 14.18
CA PRO A 40 17.70 -0.72 14.85
C PRO A 40 17.61 -0.41 16.33
N GLN A 41 16.86 0.61 16.73
CA GLN A 41 16.68 1.03 18.12
C GLN A 41 15.87 0.01 18.92
N ALA A 42 14.89 -0.66 18.30
CA ALA A 42 14.09 -1.69 18.96
C ALA A 42 14.95 -2.91 19.37
N PHE A 43 15.82 -3.39 18.49
CA PHE A 43 16.76 -4.46 18.82
C PHE A 43 17.83 -4.02 19.83
N GLU A 44 18.27 -2.77 19.76
CA GLU A 44 19.21 -2.24 20.75
C GLU A 44 18.58 -2.16 22.14
N GLY A 45 17.32 -1.73 22.24
CA GLY A 45 16.58 -1.74 23.51
C GLY A 45 16.50 -3.15 24.12
N LEU A 46 16.22 -4.18 23.31
CA LEU A 46 16.27 -5.58 23.76
C LEU A 46 17.65 -5.97 24.30
N ARG A 47 18.71 -5.60 23.60
CA ARG A 47 20.09 -5.92 23.97
C ARG A 47 20.49 -5.26 25.31
N LEU A 48 20.17 -3.98 25.45
CA LEU A 48 20.45 -3.23 26.70
C LEU A 48 19.65 -3.78 27.89
N ALA A 49 18.40 -4.23 27.64
CA ALA A 49 17.57 -4.85 28.68
C ALA A 49 17.89 -6.33 28.92
N GLY A 50 18.85 -6.94 28.22
CA GLY A 50 19.17 -8.37 28.31
C GLY A 50 18.04 -9.28 27.90
N ARG A 51 17.10 -8.80 27.03
CA ARG A 51 15.93 -9.54 26.56
C ARG A 51 16.21 -10.22 25.23
N LYS A 52 15.47 -11.30 24.97
CA LYS A 52 15.45 -12.01 23.67
C LYS A 52 14.18 -11.67 22.92
N VAL A 53 14.18 -11.90 21.61
CA VAL A 53 12.94 -11.94 20.83
C VAL A 53 12.08 -13.10 21.33
N ARG A 54 10.85 -12.80 21.72
CA ARG A 54 9.94 -13.76 22.36
C ARG A 54 9.52 -14.88 21.41
N ARG A 55 9.21 -14.53 20.15
CA ARG A 55 8.73 -15.45 19.12
C ARG A 55 9.46 -15.16 17.80
N PRO A 56 10.70 -15.62 17.63
CA PRO A 56 11.42 -15.47 16.37
C PRO A 56 10.68 -16.11 15.18
N ASP A 57 9.95 -17.20 15.45
CA ASP A 57 9.08 -17.89 14.48
C ASP A 57 7.83 -17.09 14.03
N ARG A 58 7.54 -15.98 14.71
CA ARG A 58 6.45 -15.04 14.41
C ARG A 58 6.97 -13.66 14.00
N THR A 59 8.27 -13.57 13.73
CA THR A 59 8.94 -12.33 13.32
C THR A 59 9.68 -12.58 12.02
N ILE A 60 9.34 -11.79 10.99
CA ILE A 60 9.98 -11.89 9.67
C ILE A 60 10.55 -10.54 9.29
N ALA A 61 11.80 -10.51 8.86
CA ALA A 61 12.50 -9.31 8.42
C ALA A 61 12.77 -9.31 6.92
N THR A 62 12.79 -8.13 6.33
CA THR A 62 13.23 -7.90 4.94
C THR A 62 13.95 -6.55 4.85
N VAL A 63 14.67 -6.33 3.75
CA VAL A 63 15.26 -5.04 3.40
C VAL A 63 14.55 -4.49 2.16
N ASP A 64 13.95 -3.31 2.26
CA ASP A 64 13.09 -2.79 1.22
C ASP A 64 13.13 -1.26 1.02
N HIS A 65 13.40 -0.48 2.07
CA HIS A 65 13.33 1.00 2.02
C HIS A 65 14.63 1.63 1.50
N ASN A 66 15.77 1.20 2.02
CA ASN A 66 17.09 1.76 1.74
C ASN A 66 17.83 1.02 0.62
N VAL A 67 17.20 0.04 0.02
CA VAL A 67 17.82 -0.78 -1.04
C VAL A 67 17.73 -0.03 -2.37
N PRO A 68 18.86 0.23 -3.06
CA PRO A 68 18.84 0.73 -4.41
C PRO A 68 18.14 -0.23 -5.37
N THR A 69 17.49 0.32 -6.39
CA THR A 69 16.78 -0.49 -7.39
C THR A 69 17.57 -0.69 -8.70
N THR A 70 18.82 -0.23 -8.75
CA THR A 70 19.78 -0.59 -9.80
C THR A 70 20.66 -1.75 -9.36
N ILE A 71 21.09 -2.58 -10.30
CA ILE A 71 22.00 -3.71 -10.02
C ILE A 71 23.30 -3.23 -9.39
N GLU A 72 23.94 -2.20 -9.99
CA GLU A 72 25.20 -1.62 -9.50
C GLU A 72 25.03 -1.03 -8.09
N GLY A 73 23.90 -0.33 -7.85
CA GLY A 73 23.60 0.25 -6.54
C GLY A 73 23.42 -0.80 -5.46
N ARG A 74 22.85 -1.97 -5.78
CA ARG A 74 22.71 -3.09 -4.83
C ARG A 74 24.03 -3.73 -4.47
N LEU A 75 24.96 -3.80 -5.42
CA LEU A 75 26.31 -4.33 -5.18
C LEU A 75 27.16 -3.40 -4.34
N ASN A 76 26.92 -2.09 -4.42
CA ASN A 76 27.67 -1.08 -3.70
C ASN A 76 26.76 0.07 -3.24
N ILE A 77 26.22 -0.06 -2.02
CA ILE A 77 25.34 0.96 -1.43
C ILE A 77 26.22 2.15 -0.97
N VAL A 78 26.20 3.21 -1.74
CA VAL A 78 27.07 4.39 -1.52
C VAL A 78 26.64 5.22 -0.31
N ASP A 79 25.31 5.30 -0.05
CA ASP A 79 24.81 6.03 1.11
C ASP A 79 25.15 5.29 2.41
N GLN A 80 25.94 5.92 3.25
CA GLN A 80 26.49 5.32 4.48
C GLN A 80 25.40 5.02 5.52
N ILE A 81 24.32 5.81 5.56
CA ILE A 81 23.21 5.60 6.49
C ILE A 81 22.46 4.35 6.07
N SER A 82 22.09 4.26 4.80
CA SER A 82 21.42 3.09 4.21
C SER A 82 22.23 1.81 4.39
N ALA A 83 23.51 1.86 4.06
CA ALA A 83 24.42 0.71 4.24
C ALA A 83 24.50 0.26 5.70
N THR A 84 24.59 1.23 6.64
CA THR A 84 24.66 0.94 8.09
C THR A 84 23.35 0.34 8.59
N GLN A 85 22.19 0.84 8.17
CA GLN A 85 20.88 0.32 8.59
C GLN A 85 20.68 -1.12 8.11
N ILE A 86 21.03 -1.41 6.85
CA ILE A 86 20.95 -2.77 6.29
C ILE A 86 21.90 -3.72 7.03
N ALA A 87 23.15 -3.32 7.25
CA ALA A 87 24.14 -4.11 8.00
C ALA A 87 23.69 -4.36 9.46
N THR A 88 23.08 -3.36 10.08
CA THR A 88 22.53 -3.48 11.44
C THR A 88 21.37 -4.45 11.50
N LEU A 89 20.44 -4.41 10.52
CA LEU A 89 19.34 -5.39 10.45
C LEU A 89 19.87 -6.81 10.30
N ARG A 90 20.84 -7.04 9.40
CA ARG A 90 21.51 -8.36 9.23
C ARG A 90 22.06 -8.87 10.56
N LYS A 91 22.83 -8.02 11.23
CA LYS A 91 23.42 -8.37 12.54
C LYS A 91 22.35 -8.68 13.58
N ASN A 92 21.33 -7.84 13.69
CA ASN A 92 20.25 -8.03 14.65
C ASN A 92 19.47 -9.33 14.38
N CYS A 93 19.12 -9.61 13.14
CA CYS A 93 18.43 -10.86 12.79
C CYS A 93 19.27 -12.09 13.15
N ALA A 94 20.58 -12.05 12.89
CA ALA A 94 21.49 -13.14 13.25
C ALA A 94 21.61 -13.30 14.78
N ASP A 95 21.79 -12.20 15.53
CA ASP A 95 21.93 -12.22 16.99
C ASP A 95 20.66 -12.74 17.71
N PHE A 96 19.49 -12.44 17.17
CA PHE A 96 18.19 -12.74 17.79
C PHE A 96 17.44 -13.92 17.15
N GLY A 97 18.00 -14.56 16.12
CA GLY A 97 17.42 -15.72 15.44
C GLY A 97 16.17 -15.40 14.64
N VAL A 98 16.07 -14.18 14.08
CA VAL A 98 14.96 -13.75 13.24
C VAL A 98 15.26 -14.08 11.77
N GLU A 99 14.28 -14.65 11.07
CA GLU A 99 14.37 -14.92 9.63
C GLU A 99 14.47 -13.60 8.85
N LEU A 100 15.48 -13.48 7.99
CA LEU A 100 15.72 -12.31 7.15
C LEU A 100 15.72 -12.67 5.66
N TYR A 101 14.84 -12.03 4.90
CA TYR A 101 14.90 -12.00 3.44
C TYR A 101 15.76 -10.81 2.99
N ASP A 102 17.06 -11.06 2.90
CA ASP A 102 18.07 -10.06 2.54
C ASP A 102 18.08 -9.78 1.03
N VAL A 103 18.80 -8.76 0.59
CA VAL A 103 18.91 -8.23 -0.80
C VAL A 103 19.07 -9.33 -1.86
N ASN A 104 19.79 -10.41 -1.53
CA ASN A 104 20.04 -11.54 -2.44
C ASN A 104 19.06 -12.70 -2.27
N SER A 105 18.09 -12.60 -1.36
CA SER A 105 17.08 -13.65 -1.19
C SER A 105 16.07 -13.63 -2.33
N ARG A 106 15.66 -14.83 -2.77
CA ARG A 106 14.57 -14.98 -3.73
C ARG A 106 13.26 -14.37 -3.23
N GLU A 107 13.04 -14.38 -1.92
CA GLU A 107 11.87 -13.86 -1.25
C GLU A 107 12.01 -12.38 -0.85
N GLN A 108 13.12 -11.71 -1.21
CA GLN A 108 13.29 -10.28 -0.91
C GLN A 108 12.24 -9.44 -1.64
N GLY A 109 11.74 -8.43 -0.96
CA GLY A 109 10.81 -7.46 -1.51
C GLY A 109 10.24 -6.54 -0.44
N ILE A 110 9.34 -5.68 -0.84
CA ILE A 110 8.63 -4.77 0.04
C ILE A 110 7.86 -5.58 1.08
N VAL A 111 8.02 -5.23 2.35
CA VAL A 111 7.46 -5.98 3.49
C VAL A 111 5.96 -6.28 3.35
N HIS A 112 5.18 -5.32 2.83
CA HIS A 112 3.73 -5.48 2.61
C HIS A 112 3.37 -6.17 1.28
N VAL A 113 4.35 -6.54 0.47
CA VAL A 113 4.19 -7.41 -0.70
C VAL A 113 4.52 -8.84 -0.32
N ILE A 114 5.68 -9.08 0.31
CA ILE A 114 6.12 -10.43 0.64
C ILE A 114 5.24 -11.13 1.69
N GLY A 115 4.67 -10.39 2.65
CA GLY A 115 3.77 -10.96 3.66
C GLY A 115 2.59 -11.72 3.03
N PRO A 116 1.77 -11.08 2.19
CA PRO A 116 0.73 -11.73 1.41
C PRO A 116 1.26 -12.79 0.42
N GLU A 117 2.27 -12.43 -0.36
CA GLU A 117 2.81 -13.28 -1.42
C GLU A 117 3.32 -14.64 -0.93
N LEU A 118 3.94 -14.66 0.24
CA LEU A 118 4.43 -15.89 0.86
C LEU A 118 3.35 -16.65 1.65
N GLY A 119 2.15 -16.07 1.85
CA GLY A 119 1.09 -16.64 2.68
C GLY A 119 1.38 -16.51 4.19
N LEU A 120 2.21 -15.54 4.59
CA LEU A 120 2.43 -15.18 5.99
C LEU A 120 1.19 -14.48 6.55
N THR A 121 0.57 -13.61 5.76
CA THR A 121 -0.71 -12.96 6.05
C THR A 121 -1.87 -13.93 5.89
N LYS A 122 -2.69 -14.09 6.91
CA LYS A 122 -3.87 -14.97 6.89
C LYS A 122 -5.08 -14.26 7.50
N PRO A 123 -6.30 -14.65 7.12
CA PRO A 123 -7.52 -14.14 7.73
C PRO A 123 -7.53 -14.31 9.27
N GLY A 124 -8.06 -13.31 9.95
CA GLY A 124 -8.23 -13.33 11.40
C GLY A 124 -6.97 -13.05 12.21
N MET A 125 -5.81 -12.85 11.62
CA MET A 125 -4.56 -12.54 12.34
C MET A 125 -4.50 -11.09 12.81
N THR A 126 -3.71 -10.85 13.85
CA THR A 126 -3.17 -9.53 14.20
C THR A 126 -1.75 -9.40 13.65
N ILE A 127 -1.49 -8.33 12.88
CA ILE A 127 -0.20 -8.12 12.19
C ILE A 127 0.29 -6.70 12.44
N VAL A 128 1.56 -6.57 12.85
CA VAL A 128 2.18 -5.26 13.08
C VAL A 128 3.52 -5.13 12.38
N CYS A 129 3.86 -3.90 12.03
CA CYS A 129 5.16 -3.52 11.46
C CYS A 129 5.46 -2.06 11.83
N GLY A 130 6.71 -1.67 11.82
CA GLY A 130 7.13 -0.28 11.99
C GLY A 130 6.85 0.61 10.76
N ASP A 131 5.83 0.30 9.99
CA ASP A 131 5.38 1.02 8.79
C ASP A 131 3.86 1.17 8.79
N SER A 132 3.36 2.36 8.47
CA SER A 132 1.93 2.67 8.48
C SER A 132 1.12 1.86 7.46
N HIS A 133 1.73 1.46 6.31
CA HIS A 133 1.05 0.68 5.28
C HIS A 133 0.89 -0.81 5.63
N THR A 134 1.17 -1.21 6.86
CA THR A 134 0.79 -2.51 7.43
C THR A 134 -0.72 -2.77 7.28
N SER A 135 -1.55 -1.73 7.16
CA SER A 135 -2.98 -1.85 6.85
C SER A 135 -3.28 -2.65 5.57
N THR A 136 -2.31 -2.78 4.65
CA THR A 136 -2.41 -3.63 3.45
C THR A 136 -2.89 -5.05 3.77
N HIS A 137 -2.41 -5.63 4.86
CA HIS A 137 -2.73 -7.00 5.26
C HIS A 137 -4.19 -7.18 5.67
N GLY A 138 -4.91 -6.08 5.95
CA GLY A 138 -6.34 -6.09 6.22
C GLY A 138 -7.20 -6.53 5.03
N ALA A 139 -6.67 -6.51 3.81
CA ALA A 139 -7.30 -7.07 2.62
C ALA A 139 -7.66 -8.57 2.75
N PHE A 140 -7.02 -9.25 3.68
CA PHE A 140 -7.24 -10.66 4.00
C PHE A 140 -8.18 -10.86 5.21
N GLY A 141 -8.74 -9.81 5.78
CA GLY A 141 -9.50 -9.87 7.03
C GLY A 141 -8.62 -9.98 8.27
N ALA A 142 -7.35 -9.59 8.18
CA ALA A 142 -6.46 -9.44 9.32
C ALA A 142 -6.64 -8.05 9.96
N LEU A 143 -6.48 -7.94 11.27
CA LEU A 143 -6.34 -6.66 11.96
C LEU A 143 -4.86 -6.26 11.91
N ALA A 144 -4.52 -5.39 10.97
CA ALA A 144 -3.14 -5.06 10.64
C ALA A 144 -2.90 -3.54 10.69
N PHE A 145 -1.86 -3.10 11.40
CA PHE A 145 -1.59 -1.68 11.57
C PHE A 145 -0.13 -1.37 11.88
N GLY A 146 0.28 -0.15 11.52
CA GLY A 146 1.61 0.37 11.80
C GLY A 146 1.79 0.72 13.27
N ILE A 147 3.03 0.53 13.77
CA ILE A 147 3.43 0.80 15.14
C ILE A 147 4.73 1.60 15.21
N GLY A 148 4.94 2.34 16.29
CA GLY A 148 6.18 3.07 16.52
C GLY A 148 7.34 2.17 16.95
N THR A 149 8.58 2.68 16.85
CA THR A 149 9.81 1.93 17.19
C THR A 149 9.80 1.33 18.61
N SER A 150 9.28 2.05 19.60
CA SER A 150 9.17 1.54 20.98
C SER A 150 8.14 0.39 21.08
N GLU A 151 7.07 0.45 20.27
CA GLU A 151 6.09 -0.62 20.20
C GLU A 151 6.67 -1.84 19.45
N VAL A 152 7.53 -1.62 18.43
CA VAL A 152 8.30 -2.71 17.77
C VAL A 152 9.13 -3.45 18.82
N GLU A 153 9.89 -2.74 19.67
CA GLU A 153 10.64 -3.35 20.77
C GLU A 153 9.73 -4.14 21.72
N HIS A 154 8.59 -3.53 22.10
CA HIS A 154 7.64 -4.17 23.03
C HIS A 154 7.11 -5.50 22.46
N VAL A 155 6.71 -5.52 21.18
CA VAL A 155 6.20 -6.74 20.54
C VAL A 155 7.30 -7.77 20.36
N LEU A 156 8.53 -7.39 19.99
CA LEU A 156 9.68 -8.31 19.96
C LEU A 156 9.92 -8.97 21.31
N ALA A 157 9.78 -8.21 22.42
CA ALA A 157 10.01 -8.70 23.77
C ALA A 157 8.88 -9.59 24.31
N THR A 158 7.62 -9.30 23.96
CA THR A 158 6.44 -9.85 24.65
C THR A 158 5.47 -10.61 23.75
N GLN A 159 5.49 -10.37 22.47
CA GLN A 159 4.49 -10.79 21.47
C GLN A 159 3.08 -10.24 21.76
N THR A 160 3.00 -9.14 22.49
CA THR A 160 1.75 -8.46 22.83
C THR A 160 1.87 -6.96 22.60
N LEU A 161 0.72 -6.27 22.54
CA LEU A 161 0.69 -4.82 22.38
C LEU A 161 -0.52 -4.21 23.09
N PRO A 162 -0.35 -3.23 24.01
CA PRO A 162 -1.46 -2.45 24.54
C PRO A 162 -2.06 -1.54 23.45
N GLN A 163 -3.36 -1.63 23.24
CA GLN A 163 -4.08 -0.81 22.26
C GLN A 163 -5.44 -0.34 22.78
N SER A 164 -5.76 0.92 22.57
CA SER A 164 -7.13 1.42 22.76
C SER A 164 -8.02 0.88 21.66
N LYS A 165 -9.19 0.36 22.01
CA LYS A 165 -10.14 -0.20 21.02
C LYS A 165 -10.66 0.90 20.09
N PRO A 166 -10.38 0.82 18.77
CA PRO A 166 -10.88 1.80 17.81
C PRO A 166 -12.40 1.68 17.61
N LYS A 167 -13.00 2.74 17.07
CA LYS A 167 -14.36 2.71 16.53
C LYS A 167 -14.39 1.95 15.19
N THR A 168 -15.57 1.57 14.77
CA THR A 168 -15.82 0.88 13.50
C THR A 168 -16.44 1.83 12.48
N PHE A 169 -15.93 1.81 11.24
CA PHE A 169 -16.47 2.59 10.14
C PHE A 169 -16.66 1.68 8.91
N ARG A 170 -17.91 1.44 8.52
CA ARG A 170 -18.21 0.68 7.30
C ARG A 170 -18.28 1.60 6.10
N ILE A 171 -17.51 1.29 5.05
CA ILE A 171 -17.59 1.95 3.75
C ILE A 171 -17.99 0.91 2.71
N ALA A 172 -19.22 1.01 2.21
CA ALA A 172 -19.76 0.12 1.19
C ALA A 172 -19.67 0.80 -0.18
N VAL A 173 -19.00 0.15 -1.14
CA VAL A 173 -18.97 0.57 -2.55
C VAL A 173 -19.84 -0.41 -3.32
N GLU A 174 -21.02 0.04 -3.72
CA GLU A 174 -22.04 -0.78 -4.37
C GLU A 174 -22.13 -0.50 -5.88
N GLY A 175 -22.52 -1.50 -6.64
CA GLY A 175 -22.58 -1.43 -8.09
C GLY A 175 -21.37 -2.08 -8.77
N LYS A 176 -21.13 -1.74 -10.02
CA LYS A 176 -20.02 -2.23 -10.84
C LYS A 176 -19.10 -1.06 -11.20
N LEU A 177 -17.79 -1.25 -11.06
CA LEU A 177 -16.83 -0.24 -11.48
C LEU A 177 -16.90 -0.03 -13.00
N PRO A 178 -16.93 1.23 -13.47
CA PRO A 178 -16.83 1.55 -14.89
C PRO A 178 -15.49 1.09 -15.50
N LEU A 179 -15.48 0.91 -16.80
CA LEU A 179 -14.24 0.62 -17.54
C LEU A 179 -13.20 1.72 -17.29
N GLY A 180 -11.95 1.33 -17.05
CA GLY A 180 -10.83 2.24 -16.78
C GLY A 180 -10.78 2.78 -15.35
N VAL A 181 -11.67 2.35 -14.47
CA VAL A 181 -11.62 2.67 -13.03
C VAL A 181 -10.95 1.53 -12.27
N ALA A 182 -9.80 1.80 -11.67
CA ALA A 182 -9.00 0.85 -10.90
C ALA A 182 -9.30 0.95 -9.39
N ALA A 183 -8.83 -0.04 -8.61
CA ALA A 183 -8.92 -0.01 -7.15
C ALA A 183 -8.27 1.25 -6.54
N LYS A 184 -7.23 1.79 -7.19
CA LYS A 184 -6.58 3.04 -6.79
C LYS A 184 -7.56 4.22 -6.89
N ASP A 185 -8.37 4.28 -7.93
CA ASP A 185 -9.36 5.34 -8.10
C ASP A 185 -10.45 5.24 -7.03
N VAL A 186 -10.86 4.02 -6.67
CA VAL A 186 -11.84 3.79 -5.59
C VAL A 186 -11.33 4.38 -4.28
N ILE A 187 -10.11 4.06 -3.87
CA ILE A 187 -9.59 4.57 -2.59
C ILE A 187 -9.29 6.06 -2.64
N LEU A 188 -8.82 6.61 -3.76
CA LEU A 188 -8.64 8.06 -3.93
C LEU A 188 -9.98 8.80 -3.85
N ALA A 189 -11.03 8.27 -4.45
CA ALA A 189 -12.39 8.83 -4.33
C ALA A 189 -12.90 8.81 -2.89
N ILE A 190 -12.67 7.70 -2.16
CA ILE A 190 -13.03 7.60 -0.73
C ILE A 190 -12.30 8.67 0.06
N ILE A 191 -10.98 8.78 -0.06
CA ILE A 191 -10.16 9.75 0.67
C ILE A 191 -10.56 11.18 0.30
N GLY A 192 -10.78 11.46 -0.97
CA GLY A 192 -11.27 12.76 -1.44
C GLY A 192 -12.63 13.15 -0.84
N LYS A 193 -13.50 12.15 -0.59
CA LYS A 193 -14.84 12.37 -0.04
C LYS A 193 -14.85 12.57 1.48
N ILE A 194 -14.04 11.81 2.23
CA ILE A 194 -14.06 11.85 3.71
C ILE A 194 -12.94 12.69 4.32
N GLY A 195 -11.95 13.10 3.52
CA GLY A 195 -10.75 13.80 3.98
C GLY A 195 -9.67 12.87 4.54
N THR A 196 -8.48 13.41 4.77
CA THR A 196 -7.31 12.68 5.30
C THR A 196 -7.41 12.37 6.80
N ASP A 197 -8.35 12.96 7.50
CA ASP A 197 -8.66 12.74 8.92
C ASP A 197 -10.03 12.08 9.14
N GLY A 198 -10.79 11.86 8.06
CA GLY A 198 -12.17 11.40 8.09
C GLY A 198 -12.41 10.07 8.78
N ALA A 199 -11.41 9.21 8.92
CA ALA A 199 -11.48 7.94 9.61
C ALA A 199 -10.61 7.88 10.88
N THR A 200 -10.18 9.03 11.41
CA THR A 200 -9.35 9.08 12.61
C THR A 200 -10.00 8.36 13.79
N GLY A 201 -9.24 7.49 14.44
CA GLY A 201 -9.70 6.67 15.55
C GLY A 201 -10.60 5.50 15.16
N CYS A 202 -10.74 5.21 13.86
CA CYS A 202 -11.55 4.09 13.35
C CYS A 202 -10.70 3.00 12.71
N VAL A 203 -11.26 1.78 12.70
CA VAL A 203 -10.94 0.75 11.72
C VAL A 203 -12.02 0.78 10.65
N ILE A 204 -11.60 0.88 9.38
CA ILE A 204 -12.54 0.83 8.25
C ILE A 204 -12.78 -0.62 7.85
N GLU A 205 -14.05 -1.01 7.70
CA GLU A 205 -14.44 -2.23 6.99
C GLU A 205 -14.99 -1.85 5.61
N TYR A 206 -14.23 -2.18 4.56
CA TYR A 206 -14.67 -2.00 3.19
C TYR A 206 -15.59 -3.15 2.78
N ALA A 207 -16.73 -2.81 2.22
CA ALA A 207 -17.79 -3.72 1.85
C ALA A 207 -18.45 -3.32 0.52
N GLY A 208 -19.47 -4.04 0.11
CA GLY A 208 -20.22 -3.74 -1.11
C GLY A 208 -19.83 -4.65 -2.27
N SER A 209 -20.66 -4.64 -3.30
CA SER A 209 -20.51 -5.51 -4.47
C SER A 209 -19.24 -5.19 -5.28
N ALA A 210 -18.89 -3.90 -5.41
CA ALA A 210 -17.67 -3.49 -6.11
C ALA A 210 -16.39 -3.94 -5.36
N ILE A 211 -16.37 -3.87 -4.02
CA ILE A 211 -15.21 -4.33 -3.23
C ILE A 211 -15.06 -5.85 -3.32
N ARG A 212 -16.16 -6.61 -3.26
CA ARG A 212 -16.12 -8.08 -3.40
C ARG A 212 -15.63 -8.51 -4.79
N ALA A 213 -15.94 -7.73 -5.83
CA ALA A 213 -15.51 -8.00 -7.20
C ALA A 213 -14.02 -7.69 -7.47
N LEU A 214 -13.34 -6.96 -6.56
CA LEU A 214 -11.90 -6.71 -6.69
C LEU A 214 -11.10 -8.00 -6.52
N SER A 215 -10.00 -8.10 -7.29
CA SER A 215 -8.92 -9.05 -7.04
C SER A 215 -8.26 -8.81 -5.67
N MET A 216 -7.44 -9.73 -5.21
CA MET A 216 -6.69 -9.52 -3.95
C MET A 216 -5.73 -8.34 -4.05
N GLU A 217 -5.10 -8.13 -5.20
CA GLU A 217 -4.23 -6.99 -5.46
C GLU A 217 -4.99 -5.67 -5.35
N GLY A 218 -6.19 -5.59 -5.93
CA GLY A 218 -7.07 -4.44 -5.79
C GLY A 218 -7.52 -4.20 -4.34
N ARG A 219 -7.88 -5.27 -3.60
CA ARG A 219 -8.22 -5.18 -2.17
C ARG A 219 -7.04 -4.70 -1.33
N MET A 220 -5.81 -5.17 -1.64
CA MET A 220 -4.59 -4.71 -0.98
C MET A 220 -4.33 -3.23 -1.25
N THR A 221 -4.58 -2.74 -2.46
CA THR A 221 -4.48 -1.30 -2.79
C THR A 221 -5.44 -0.46 -1.96
N VAL A 222 -6.71 -0.89 -1.83
CA VAL A 222 -7.71 -0.18 -1.01
C VAL A 222 -7.31 -0.17 0.47
N CYS A 223 -6.95 -1.31 1.04
CA CYS A 223 -6.54 -1.40 2.44
C CYS A 223 -5.21 -0.68 2.72
N ASN A 224 -4.25 -0.70 1.78
CA ASN A 224 -2.97 0.00 1.88
C ASN A 224 -3.19 1.49 2.18
N MET A 225 -4.09 2.14 1.45
CA MET A 225 -4.34 3.57 1.56
C MET A 225 -5.38 3.96 2.61
N SER A 226 -5.85 3.05 3.45
CA SER A 226 -6.76 3.39 4.57
C SER A 226 -6.13 4.38 5.55
N ILE A 227 -4.83 4.28 5.74
CA ILE A 227 -4.08 5.19 6.62
C ILE A 227 -4.07 6.62 6.10
N GLU A 228 -4.24 6.82 4.78
CA GLU A 228 -4.31 8.14 4.15
C GLU A 228 -5.65 8.84 4.44
N ALA A 229 -6.67 8.10 4.89
CA ALA A 229 -7.92 8.62 5.42
C ALA A 229 -7.88 8.82 6.95
N GLY A 230 -6.73 8.63 7.59
CA GLY A 230 -6.54 8.72 9.04
C GLY A 230 -6.97 7.46 9.81
N ALA A 231 -7.35 6.38 9.14
CA ALA A 231 -7.78 5.15 9.79
C ALA A 231 -6.63 4.43 10.52
N ARG A 232 -6.95 3.71 11.60
CA ARG A 232 -6.00 2.83 12.28
C ARG A 232 -5.65 1.61 11.43
N ALA A 233 -6.64 1.06 10.73
CA ALA A 233 -6.52 -0.05 9.79
C ALA A 233 -7.68 -0.04 8.80
N GLY A 234 -7.51 -0.74 7.66
CA GLY A 234 -8.59 -1.09 6.75
C GLY A 234 -8.72 -2.60 6.68
N MET A 235 -9.94 -3.12 6.64
CA MET A 235 -10.22 -4.54 6.59
C MET A 235 -11.22 -4.85 5.48
N ILE A 236 -11.06 -6.01 4.84
CA ILE A 236 -12.04 -6.60 3.92
C ILE A 236 -12.32 -8.02 4.40
N ALA A 237 -13.58 -8.39 4.50
CA ALA A 237 -13.98 -9.72 4.90
C ALA A 237 -13.41 -10.78 3.94
N PRO A 238 -12.75 -11.84 4.44
CA PRO A 238 -12.23 -12.90 3.60
C PRO A 238 -13.37 -13.68 2.92
N ASP A 239 -13.12 -14.08 1.69
CA ASP A 239 -14.03 -14.84 0.84
C ASP A 239 -13.25 -15.81 -0.07
N GLU A 240 -13.92 -16.42 -1.05
CA GLU A 240 -13.33 -17.37 -2.01
C GLU A 240 -12.15 -16.76 -2.77
N THR A 241 -12.18 -15.45 -3.09
CA THR A 241 -11.06 -14.74 -3.73
C THR A 241 -9.83 -14.73 -2.82
N THR A 242 -10.04 -14.49 -1.52
CA THR A 242 -8.98 -14.53 -0.51
C THR A 242 -8.42 -15.94 -0.36
N PHE A 243 -9.29 -16.95 -0.33
CA PHE A 243 -8.87 -18.35 -0.17
C PHE A 243 -8.09 -18.83 -1.40
N ALA A 244 -8.57 -18.54 -2.60
CA ALA A 244 -7.87 -18.87 -3.84
C ALA A 244 -6.48 -18.23 -3.92
N TYR A 245 -6.34 -16.98 -3.48
CA TYR A 245 -5.05 -16.29 -3.44
C TYR A 245 -4.06 -16.96 -2.48
N LEU A 246 -4.51 -17.43 -1.32
CA LEU A 246 -3.66 -18.05 -0.29
C LEU A 246 -3.32 -19.52 -0.59
N GLN A 247 -4.14 -20.21 -1.35
CA GLN A 247 -3.97 -21.62 -1.60
C GLN A 247 -2.61 -21.94 -2.26
N GLY A 248 -1.88 -22.87 -1.68
CA GLY A 248 -0.59 -23.32 -2.22
C GLY A 248 0.63 -22.43 -1.93
N ARG A 249 0.46 -21.28 -1.28
CA ARG A 249 1.58 -20.40 -0.91
C ARG A 249 2.47 -21.04 0.16
N LYS A 250 3.73 -20.59 0.23
CA LYS A 250 4.80 -21.19 1.05
C LYS A 250 4.39 -21.44 2.50
N PHE A 251 3.75 -20.45 3.16
CA PHE A 251 3.36 -20.48 4.58
C PHE A 251 1.86 -20.65 4.79
N SER A 252 1.09 -20.91 3.75
CA SER A 252 -0.31 -21.25 3.89
C SER A 252 -0.50 -22.66 4.44
N PRO A 253 -1.58 -22.93 5.20
CA PRO A 253 -1.93 -24.29 5.62
C PRO A 253 -2.07 -25.23 4.43
N LYS A 254 -1.90 -26.55 4.65
CA LYS A 254 -1.94 -27.56 3.59
C LYS A 254 -2.81 -28.74 4.03
N GLY A 255 -3.43 -29.43 3.05
CA GLY A 255 -4.27 -30.61 3.30
C GLY A 255 -5.38 -30.32 4.30
N GLU A 256 -5.62 -31.21 5.26
CA GLU A 256 -6.68 -31.05 6.28
C GLU A 256 -6.56 -29.74 7.10
N THR A 257 -5.34 -29.23 7.31
CA THR A 257 -5.18 -27.95 8.01
C THR A 257 -5.65 -26.77 7.18
N TRP A 258 -5.61 -26.87 5.84
CA TRP A 258 -6.19 -25.90 4.93
C TRP A 258 -7.72 -25.89 5.02
N GLU A 259 -8.34 -27.07 4.98
CA GLU A 259 -9.79 -27.18 5.04
C GLU A 259 -10.35 -26.60 6.34
N ARG A 260 -9.73 -26.93 7.48
CA ARG A 260 -10.09 -26.35 8.78
C ARG A 260 -9.88 -24.83 8.81
N ALA A 261 -8.78 -24.34 8.23
CA ALA A 261 -8.52 -22.91 8.18
C ALA A 261 -9.59 -22.16 7.38
N VAL A 262 -9.96 -22.68 6.20
CA VAL A 262 -11.06 -22.10 5.39
C VAL A 262 -12.38 -22.10 6.15
N GLU A 263 -12.70 -23.18 6.85
CA GLU A 263 -13.90 -23.25 7.68
C GLU A 263 -13.92 -22.14 8.77
N GLU A 264 -12.80 -21.93 9.46
CA GLU A 264 -12.70 -20.87 10.48
C GLU A 264 -12.70 -19.47 9.86
N TRP A 265 -12.00 -19.27 8.75
CA TRP A 265 -11.96 -17.98 8.05
C TRP A 265 -13.33 -17.57 7.50
N SER A 266 -14.15 -18.54 7.08
CA SER A 266 -15.51 -18.29 6.59
C SER A 266 -16.48 -17.79 7.68
N LYS A 267 -16.10 -17.87 8.97
CA LYS A 267 -16.85 -17.34 10.10
C LYS A 267 -16.53 -15.88 10.44
N LEU A 268 -15.47 -15.32 9.83
CA LEU A 268 -14.98 -13.98 10.13
C LEU A 268 -15.84 -12.83 9.59
N PRO A 269 -16.48 -12.92 8.41
CA PRO A 269 -17.30 -11.82 7.91
C PRO A 269 -18.27 -11.29 8.97
N SER A 270 -18.54 -10.00 8.94
CA SER A 270 -19.46 -9.33 9.85
C SER A 270 -20.84 -10.02 9.82
N ASP A 271 -21.41 -10.24 11.00
CA ASP A 271 -22.71 -10.90 11.13
C ASP A 271 -23.83 -10.04 10.51
N PRO A 272 -24.89 -10.65 9.96
CA PRO A 272 -26.07 -9.89 9.56
C PRO A 272 -26.62 -9.08 10.75
N GLY A 273 -26.79 -7.77 10.52
CA GLY A 273 -27.26 -6.85 11.58
C GLY A 273 -26.18 -6.35 12.53
N ALA A 274 -24.89 -6.65 12.31
CA ALA A 274 -23.80 -6.04 13.05
C ALA A 274 -23.84 -4.50 12.91
N LYS A 275 -23.61 -3.80 14.02
CA LYS A 275 -23.67 -2.34 14.09
C LYS A 275 -22.28 -1.74 13.96
N PHE A 276 -22.19 -0.70 13.17
CA PHE A 276 -20.98 0.12 13.02
C PHE A 276 -21.20 1.49 13.66
N ASP A 277 -20.14 2.10 14.19
CA ASP A 277 -20.21 3.45 14.73
C ASP A 277 -20.47 4.50 13.63
N ARG A 278 -19.98 4.22 12.40
CA ARG A 278 -20.19 5.05 11.21
C ARG A 278 -20.40 4.18 9.97
N GLU A 279 -21.18 4.68 9.03
CA GLU A 279 -21.39 4.04 7.73
C GLU A 279 -21.37 5.08 6.61
N LEU A 280 -20.86 4.66 5.44
CA LEU A 280 -20.87 5.41 4.20
C LEU A 280 -21.16 4.45 3.04
N VAL A 281 -22.02 4.88 2.12
CA VAL A 281 -22.28 4.14 0.87
C VAL A 281 -21.83 5.01 -0.30
N ILE A 282 -21.14 4.38 -1.23
CA ILE A 282 -20.66 4.99 -2.48
C ILE A 282 -21.21 4.16 -3.64
N ASP A 283 -21.77 4.84 -4.63
CA ASP A 283 -22.18 4.23 -5.88
C ASP A 283 -20.94 4.09 -6.79
N ALA A 284 -20.56 2.84 -7.06
CA ALA A 284 -19.41 2.52 -7.90
C ALA A 284 -19.54 3.03 -9.34
N GLU A 285 -20.77 3.12 -9.86
CA GLU A 285 -21.03 3.54 -11.24
C GLU A 285 -20.73 5.03 -11.46
N THR A 286 -20.66 5.82 -10.38
CA THR A 286 -20.30 7.25 -10.43
C THR A 286 -18.79 7.50 -10.40
N LEU A 287 -17.99 6.48 -10.15
CA LEU A 287 -16.55 6.63 -10.05
C LEU A 287 -15.92 6.78 -11.44
N VAL A 288 -14.85 7.52 -11.48
CA VAL A 288 -14.04 7.81 -12.68
C VAL A 288 -12.55 7.72 -12.32
N PRO A 289 -11.63 7.71 -13.29
CA PRO A 289 -10.20 7.82 -12.98
C PRO A 289 -9.87 9.14 -12.28
N TYR A 290 -9.06 9.05 -11.19
CA TYR A 290 -8.69 10.17 -10.33
C TYR A 290 -7.21 10.52 -10.44
N VAL A 291 -6.90 11.81 -10.22
CA VAL A 291 -5.54 12.36 -10.10
C VAL A 291 -5.46 13.21 -8.83
N SER A 292 -4.42 13.06 -8.04
CA SER A 292 -4.16 14.03 -6.98
C SER A 292 -3.54 15.31 -7.57
N TRP A 293 -4.07 16.48 -7.18
CA TRP A 293 -3.63 17.78 -7.71
C TRP A 293 -2.81 18.61 -6.73
N GLY A 294 -2.85 18.25 -5.46
CA GLY A 294 -2.18 18.99 -4.39
C GLY A 294 -1.14 18.16 -3.65
N THR A 295 -0.87 18.54 -2.41
CA THR A 295 0.18 17.98 -1.55
C THR A 295 -0.36 16.99 -0.51
N SER A 296 -1.54 16.43 -0.75
CA SER A 296 -2.22 15.47 0.12
C SER A 296 -3.01 14.46 -0.71
N PRO A 297 -3.12 13.19 -0.29
CA PRO A 297 -3.99 12.21 -0.93
C PRO A 297 -5.49 12.54 -0.91
N GLY A 298 -5.92 13.51 -0.07
CA GLY A 298 -7.29 14.04 -0.09
C GLY A 298 -7.53 15.11 -1.16
N MET A 299 -6.47 15.71 -1.70
CA MET A 299 -6.54 16.69 -2.77
C MET A 299 -6.58 16.00 -4.13
N VAL A 300 -7.70 15.36 -4.45
CA VAL A 300 -7.94 14.58 -5.68
C VAL A 300 -9.10 15.13 -6.48
N ALA A 301 -9.08 14.90 -7.77
CA ALA A 301 -10.18 15.24 -8.67
C ALA A 301 -10.26 14.23 -9.83
N PRO A 302 -11.43 14.08 -10.47
CA PRO A 302 -11.55 13.36 -11.73
C PRO A 302 -10.57 13.87 -12.78
N VAL A 303 -9.94 12.98 -13.53
CA VAL A 303 -8.95 13.36 -14.57
C VAL A 303 -9.53 14.30 -15.64
N VAL A 304 -10.83 14.18 -15.91
CA VAL A 304 -11.56 15.04 -16.86
C VAL A 304 -11.93 16.42 -16.29
N ALA A 305 -11.67 16.65 -15.01
CA ALA A 305 -11.94 17.93 -14.36
C ALA A 305 -10.79 18.92 -14.61
N LYS A 306 -10.88 20.04 -13.95
CA LYS A 306 -9.83 21.07 -13.92
C LYS A 306 -9.26 21.19 -12.52
N VAL A 307 -8.04 21.67 -12.42
CA VAL A 307 -7.41 22.04 -11.15
C VAL A 307 -8.34 22.93 -10.35
N PRO A 308 -8.73 22.58 -9.11
CA PRO A 308 -9.69 23.33 -8.32
C PRO A 308 -9.24 24.78 -8.08
N ASP A 309 -10.25 25.67 -8.02
CA ASP A 309 -10.04 27.07 -7.68
C ASP A 309 -10.15 27.25 -6.15
N PRO A 310 -9.12 27.74 -5.47
CA PRO A 310 -9.18 28.03 -4.03
C PRO A 310 -10.34 28.95 -3.62
N ALA A 311 -10.82 29.80 -4.52
CA ALA A 311 -12.00 30.65 -4.26
C ALA A 311 -13.29 29.85 -4.00
N ASN A 312 -13.35 28.60 -4.44
CA ASN A 312 -14.49 27.69 -4.24
C ASN A 312 -14.35 26.78 -3.02
N ALA A 313 -13.32 26.97 -2.18
CA ALA A 313 -13.11 26.18 -0.98
C ALA A 313 -14.22 26.42 0.06
N GLU A 314 -14.58 25.37 0.81
CA GLU A 314 -15.67 25.42 1.80
C GLU A 314 -15.32 26.27 3.03
N SER A 315 -14.04 26.41 3.35
CA SER A 315 -13.56 27.21 4.47
C SER A 315 -12.34 28.05 4.12
N GLU A 316 -12.06 29.07 4.93
CA GLU A 316 -10.84 29.89 4.81
C GLU A 316 -9.56 29.05 5.06
N ILE A 317 -9.65 28.01 5.89
CA ILE A 317 -8.53 27.08 6.15
C ILE A 317 -8.25 26.29 4.89
N ASP A 318 -9.28 25.73 4.27
CA ASP A 318 -9.16 24.97 3.02
C ASP A 318 -8.65 25.86 1.89
N ARG A 319 -9.16 27.08 1.79
CA ARG A 319 -8.70 28.06 0.79
C ARG A 319 -7.19 28.29 0.89
N LYS A 320 -6.67 28.55 2.08
CA LYS A 320 -5.22 28.73 2.28
C LYS A 320 -4.41 27.47 2.01
N SER A 321 -4.95 26.32 2.38
CA SER A 321 -4.34 25.03 2.09
C SER A 321 -4.25 24.77 0.59
N PHE A 322 -5.31 25.09 -0.16
CA PHE A 322 -5.35 24.96 -1.61
C PHE A 322 -4.39 25.93 -2.29
N GLU A 323 -4.36 27.20 -1.86
CA GLU A 323 -3.41 28.19 -2.38
C GLU A 323 -1.96 27.73 -2.21
N ARG A 324 -1.59 27.24 -1.02
CA ARG A 324 -0.26 26.69 -0.74
C ARG A 324 0.04 25.45 -1.60
N ALA A 325 -0.92 24.55 -1.74
CA ALA A 325 -0.74 23.34 -2.55
C ALA A 325 -0.52 23.69 -4.03
N LEU A 326 -1.31 24.63 -4.59
CA LEU A 326 -1.14 25.07 -5.98
C LEU A 326 0.22 25.77 -6.19
N GLU A 327 0.67 26.60 -5.23
CA GLU A 327 1.99 27.22 -5.27
C GLU A 327 3.09 26.16 -5.30
N TYR A 328 3.10 25.18 -4.38
CA TYR A 328 4.08 24.12 -4.32
C TYR A 328 4.06 23.28 -5.61
N MET A 329 2.87 22.86 -6.04
CA MET A 329 2.68 22.04 -7.25
C MET A 329 2.89 22.87 -8.54
N ASN A 330 3.06 24.19 -8.44
CA ASN A 330 3.14 25.11 -9.58
C ASN A 330 2.02 24.86 -10.59
N LEU A 331 0.79 24.87 -10.09
CA LEU A 331 -0.43 24.71 -10.88
C LEU A 331 -1.26 25.98 -10.85
N LYS A 332 -1.98 26.22 -11.94
CA LYS A 332 -2.96 27.31 -12.02
C LYS A 332 -4.36 26.73 -11.87
N ALA A 333 -5.19 27.36 -11.04
CA ALA A 333 -6.61 27.06 -10.96
C ALA A 333 -7.27 27.07 -12.35
N GLY A 334 -8.17 26.14 -12.59
CA GLY A 334 -8.88 26.03 -13.86
C GLY A 334 -8.12 25.37 -15.01
N THR A 335 -6.85 24.96 -14.83
CA THR A 335 -6.10 24.20 -15.83
C THR A 335 -6.68 22.80 -15.95
N PRO A 336 -7.05 22.31 -17.16
CA PRO A 336 -7.40 20.91 -17.38
C PRO A 336 -6.24 19.99 -17.01
N PHE A 337 -6.52 18.83 -16.38
CA PHE A 337 -5.45 17.87 -16.02
C PHE A 337 -4.72 17.36 -17.25
N GLU A 338 -5.40 17.17 -18.37
CA GLU A 338 -4.81 16.71 -19.63
C GLU A 338 -3.79 17.71 -20.24
N GLU A 339 -3.77 18.96 -19.79
CA GLU A 339 -2.77 19.96 -20.20
C GLU A 339 -1.54 20.02 -19.26
N ILE A 340 -1.54 19.22 -18.19
CA ILE A 340 -0.45 19.20 -17.21
C ILE A 340 0.64 18.24 -17.69
N SER A 341 1.75 18.77 -18.16
CA SER A 341 2.94 18.01 -18.55
C SER A 341 3.58 17.34 -17.34
N ILE A 342 4.17 16.16 -17.54
CA ILE A 342 4.91 15.39 -16.54
C ILE A 342 6.34 15.15 -17.00
N ASP A 343 7.28 15.05 -16.05
CA ASP A 343 8.69 14.81 -16.31
C ASP A 343 9.10 13.37 -15.98
N ARG A 344 8.38 12.78 -15.00
CA ARG A 344 8.70 11.46 -14.45
C ARG A 344 7.45 10.59 -14.32
N VAL A 345 7.64 9.28 -14.43
CA VAL A 345 6.64 8.29 -14.09
C VAL A 345 7.24 7.23 -13.19
N PHE A 346 6.54 6.91 -12.11
CA PHE A 346 6.89 5.84 -11.19
C PHE A 346 5.74 4.83 -11.08
N ILE A 347 6.00 3.60 -11.49
CA ILE A 347 5.10 2.44 -11.31
C ILE A 347 5.76 1.48 -10.33
N GLY A 348 5.15 1.28 -9.17
CA GLY A 348 5.74 0.46 -8.11
C GLY A 348 5.09 0.70 -6.75
N SER A 349 5.87 0.54 -5.66
CA SER A 349 5.43 0.71 -4.28
C SER A 349 4.65 -0.50 -3.72
N CYS A 350 4.49 -0.58 -2.40
CA CYS A 350 3.59 -1.55 -1.77
C CYS A 350 2.13 -1.39 -2.19
N THR A 351 1.77 -0.24 -2.76
CA THR A 351 0.42 0.04 -3.25
C THR A 351 0.17 -0.66 -4.59
N ASN A 352 1.04 -0.46 -5.58
CA ASN A 352 0.84 -0.90 -6.96
C ASN A 352 2.13 -1.44 -7.63
N GLY A 353 2.85 -2.30 -6.93
CA GLY A 353 4.03 -3.01 -7.46
C GLY A 353 3.81 -4.53 -7.57
N ARG A 354 2.57 -5.02 -7.55
CA ARG A 354 2.22 -6.45 -7.65
C ARG A 354 2.04 -6.86 -9.10
N ILE A 355 1.96 -8.17 -9.34
CA ILE A 355 1.92 -8.69 -10.71
C ILE A 355 0.74 -8.17 -11.53
N GLU A 356 -0.44 -8.01 -10.94
CA GLU A 356 -1.61 -7.45 -11.65
C GLU A 356 -1.42 -5.99 -12.04
N ASP A 357 -0.82 -5.18 -11.14
CA ASP A 357 -0.50 -3.78 -11.42
C ASP A 357 0.45 -3.66 -12.62
N LEU A 358 1.46 -4.53 -12.66
CA LEU A 358 2.42 -4.58 -13.77
C LEU A 358 1.77 -5.05 -15.08
N ARG A 359 0.88 -6.05 -15.03
CA ARG A 359 0.11 -6.50 -16.20
C ARG A 359 -0.78 -5.39 -16.73
N ALA A 360 -1.49 -4.68 -15.84
CA ALA A 360 -2.38 -3.58 -16.22
C ALA A 360 -1.59 -2.44 -16.89
N ALA A 361 -0.47 -2.03 -16.31
CA ALA A 361 0.42 -1.02 -16.89
C ALA A 361 1.07 -1.47 -18.20
N ALA A 362 1.51 -2.74 -18.29
CA ALA A 362 2.12 -3.30 -19.51
C ALA A 362 1.13 -3.35 -20.68
N LYS A 363 -0.14 -3.68 -20.41
CA LYS A 363 -1.20 -3.65 -21.42
C LYS A 363 -1.37 -2.26 -22.05
N ILE A 364 -1.20 -1.20 -21.27
CA ILE A 364 -1.24 0.18 -21.77
C ILE A 364 0.04 0.55 -22.54
N ALA A 365 1.20 0.04 -22.10
CA ALA A 365 2.49 0.37 -22.68
C ALA A 365 2.79 -0.38 -23.99
N ALA A 366 2.14 -1.53 -24.21
CA ALA A 366 2.40 -2.42 -25.35
C ALA A 366 2.21 -1.70 -26.69
N GLY A 367 3.26 -1.77 -27.55
CA GLY A 367 3.25 -1.14 -28.88
C GLY A 367 3.40 0.37 -28.89
N HIS A 368 3.59 1.01 -27.74
CA HIS A 368 3.78 2.45 -27.59
C HIS A 368 5.23 2.80 -27.21
N LYS A 369 5.54 4.09 -27.18
CA LYS A 369 6.82 4.63 -26.72
C LYS A 369 6.59 5.72 -25.67
N VAL A 370 7.40 5.70 -24.64
CA VAL A 370 7.46 6.78 -23.63
C VAL A 370 7.82 8.09 -24.35
N SER A 371 7.14 9.16 -23.99
CA SER A 371 7.40 10.49 -24.51
C SER A 371 8.85 10.91 -24.27
N THR A 372 9.48 11.55 -25.25
CA THR A 372 10.93 11.85 -25.26
C THR A 372 11.40 12.75 -24.10
N HIS A 373 10.48 13.49 -23.47
CA HIS A 373 10.78 14.33 -22.31
C HIS A 373 10.44 13.67 -20.97
N VAL A 374 9.87 12.46 -20.98
CA VAL A 374 9.51 11.73 -19.76
C VAL A 374 10.54 10.65 -19.45
N SER A 375 10.95 10.56 -18.20
CA SER A 375 11.72 9.42 -17.69
C SER A 375 10.78 8.53 -16.86
N ALA A 376 10.53 7.32 -17.30
CA ALA A 376 9.60 6.41 -16.68
C ALA A 376 10.32 5.18 -16.13
N MET A 377 9.95 4.75 -14.89
CA MET A 377 10.50 3.55 -14.27
C MET A 377 9.39 2.63 -13.75
N VAL A 378 9.69 1.34 -13.78
CA VAL A 378 8.86 0.27 -13.23
C VAL A 378 9.67 -0.51 -12.20
N VAL A 379 9.15 -0.61 -10.99
CA VAL A 379 9.80 -1.25 -9.85
C VAL A 379 8.88 -2.35 -9.31
N PRO A 380 9.17 -3.64 -9.59
CA PRO A 380 8.42 -4.75 -9.01
C PRO A 380 8.47 -4.73 -7.47
N GLY A 381 7.41 -5.20 -6.83
CA GLY A 381 7.30 -5.17 -5.36
C GLY A 381 8.15 -6.23 -4.65
N SER A 382 8.54 -7.32 -5.35
CA SER A 382 9.36 -8.40 -4.81
C SER A 382 10.16 -9.09 -5.91
N GLN A 383 11.18 -9.88 -5.53
CA GLN A 383 11.93 -10.72 -6.47
C GLN A 383 11.04 -11.80 -7.11
N ILE A 384 10.02 -12.27 -6.40
CA ILE A 384 9.06 -13.25 -6.94
C ILE A 384 8.18 -12.58 -8.00
N VAL A 385 7.65 -11.38 -7.72
CA VAL A 385 6.89 -10.59 -8.71
C VAL A 385 7.75 -10.29 -9.93
N LYS A 386 9.02 -9.87 -9.73
CA LYS A 386 9.95 -9.59 -10.82
C LYS A 386 10.16 -10.82 -11.70
N ALA A 387 10.49 -11.95 -11.09
CA ALA A 387 10.71 -13.22 -11.82
C ALA A 387 9.45 -13.67 -12.58
N GLN A 388 8.25 -13.47 -12.00
CA GLN A 388 7.00 -13.78 -12.68
C GLN A 388 6.76 -12.85 -13.85
N ALA A 389 6.94 -11.54 -13.67
CA ALA A 389 6.78 -10.54 -14.73
C ALA A 389 7.74 -10.79 -15.90
N GLU A 390 9.01 -11.13 -15.62
CA GLU A 390 9.99 -11.49 -16.65
C GLU A 390 9.63 -12.79 -17.38
N LYS A 391 9.12 -13.80 -16.66
CA LYS A 391 8.61 -15.03 -17.27
C LYS A 391 7.43 -14.78 -18.21
N GLU A 392 6.57 -13.82 -17.88
CA GLU A 392 5.42 -13.38 -18.68
C GLU A 392 5.84 -12.41 -19.82
N GLY A 393 7.09 -11.93 -19.83
CA GLY A 393 7.61 -11.01 -20.84
C GLY A 393 7.22 -9.56 -20.63
N LEU A 394 6.68 -9.20 -19.44
CA LEU A 394 6.27 -7.82 -19.14
C LEU A 394 7.47 -6.85 -19.13
N ASP A 395 8.63 -7.31 -18.67
CA ASP A 395 9.88 -6.53 -18.70
C ASP A 395 10.27 -6.13 -20.13
N ARG A 396 10.07 -7.01 -21.11
CA ARG A 396 10.34 -6.72 -22.54
C ARG A 396 9.38 -5.63 -23.04
N ILE A 397 8.09 -5.75 -22.76
CA ILE A 397 7.10 -4.72 -23.12
C ILE A 397 7.52 -3.35 -22.56
N PHE A 398 7.86 -3.28 -21.27
CA PHE A 398 8.27 -2.04 -20.64
C PHE A 398 9.58 -1.48 -21.25
N ARG A 399 10.61 -2.31 -21.42
CA ARG A 399 11.89 -1.89 -22.03
C ARG A 399 11.70 -1.43 -23.48
N GLU A 400 10.91 -2.17 -24.27
CA GLU A 400 10.58 -1.79 -25.64
C GLU A 400 9.81 -0.46 -25.69
N ALA A 401 8.92 -0.21 -24.74
CA ALA A 401 8.24 1.08 -24.62
C ALA A 401 9.17 2.22 -24.15
N GLY A 402 10.32 1.90 -23.54
CA GLY A 402 11.27 2.90 -23.04
C GLY A 402 11.19 3.16 -21.54
N PHE A 403 10.52 2.29 -20.79
CA PHE A 403 10.56 2.32 -19.32
C PHE A 403 11.87 1.68 -18.81
N ASP A 404 12.37 2.20 -17.71
CA ASP A 404 13.48 1.63 -16.97
C ASP A 404 12.98 0.53 -16.02
N TRP A 405 13.33 -0.71 -16.31
CA TRP A 405 12.95 -1.90 -15.52
C TRP A 405 13.95 -2.11 -14.40
N ARG A 406 13.47 -2.02 -13.16
CA ARG A 406 14.29 -1.96 -11.96
C ARG A 406 14.25 -3.22 -11.11
N GLU A 407 15.13 -3.27 -10.11
CA GLU A 407 15.13 -4.26 -9.04
C GLU A 407 14.09 -3.92 -7.95
N PRO A 408 13.52 -4.93 -7.25
CA PRO A 408 12.45 -4.72 -6.26
C PRO A 408 12.88 -3.91 -5.05
N GLY A 409 12.02 -2.97 -4.62
CA GLY A 409 12.22 -2.14 -3.43
C GLY A 409 11.17 -1.04 -3.34
N CYS A 410 11.21 -0.25 -2.26
CA CYS A 410 10.30 0.89 -2.09
C CYS A 410 10.60 2.04 -3.08
N SER A 411 11.85 2.15 -3.59
CA SER A 411 12.24 3.12 -4.61
C SER A 411 11.76 4.55 -4.30
N MET A 412 11.18 5.23 -5.27
CA MET A 412 10.66 6.60 -5.13
C MET A 412 9.51 6.74 -4.13
N CYS A 413 8.89 5.66 -3.65
CA CYS A 413 7.73 5.78 -2.75
C CYS A 413 8.04 6.59 -1.48
N LEU A 414 9.26 6.46 -0.94
CA LEU A 414 9.71 7.18 0.27
C LEU A 414 10.92 8.07 0.03
N GLY A 415 11.67 7.88 -1.07
CA GLY A 415 12.85 8.68 -1.37
C GLY A 415 14.00 8.51 -0.37
N MET A 416 14.13 7.33 0.25
CA MET A 416 15.23 6.96 1.16
C MET A 416 16.39 6.23 0.46
N ASN A 417 16.38 6.21 -0.84
CA ASN A 417 17.35 5.59 -1.73
C ASN A 417 17.66 6.56 -2.88
N PRO A 418 18.54 6.22 -3.83
CA PRO A 418 18.90 7.13 -4.92
C PRO A 418 17.76 7.48 -5.89
N ASP A 419 16.64 6.76 -5.85
CA ASP A 419 15.48 7.01 -6.73
C ASP A 419 14.64 8.16 -6.16
N ILE A 420 15.00 9.39 -6.51
CA ILE A 420 14.32 10.61 -6.06
C ILE A 420 14.06 11.56 -7.23
N LEU A 421 13.07 12.45 -7.04
CA LEU A 421 12.81 13.56 -7.94
C LEU A 421 13.79 14.70 -7.69
N SER A 422 14.22 15.34 -8.77
CA SER A 422 14.89 16.63 -8.70
C SER A 422 13.89 17.74 -8.36
N PRO A 423 14.35 18.87 -7.76
CA PRO A 423 13.50 20.01 -7.48
C PRO A 423 12.76 20.50 -8.74
N GLY A 424 11.45 20.61 -8.65
CA GLY A 424 10.59 21.07 -9.74
C GLY A 424 10.09 19.96 -10.66
N GLU A 425 10.71 18.77 -10.69
CA GLU A 425 10.19 17.64 -11.49
C GLU A 425 8.79 17.22 -11.03
N ARG A 426 7.93 16.93 -12.01
CA ARG A 426 6.55 16.47 -11.83
C ARG A 426 6.44 15.00 -12.17
N CYS A 427 5.90 14.23 -11.23
CA CYS A 427 5.79 12.78 -11.36
C CYS A 427 4.33 12.31 -11.33
N ALA A 428 3.92 11.51 -12.31
CA ALA A 428 2.74 10.64 -12.19
C ALA A 428 3.19 9.34 -11.49
N SER A 429 2.61 9.06 -10.31
CA SER A 429 3.12 8.04 -9.40
C SER A 429 2.03 7.11 -8.89
N THR A 430 2.32 5.81 -8.85
CA THR A 430 1.45 4.82 -8.23
C THR A 430 1.71 4.63 -6.73
N SER A 431 2.54 5.46 -6.12
CA SER A 431 2.76 5.47 -4.67
C SER A 431 1.48 5.84 -3.89
N ASN A 432 1.56 5.83 -2.58
CA ASN A 432 0.42 6.06 -1.69
C ASN A 432 0.35 7.48 -1.11
N ARG A 433 1.46 8.21 -1.08
CA ARG A 433 1.58 9.55 -0.49
C ARG A 433 2.28 10.52 -1.42
N ASN A 434 1.87 11.79 -1.34
CA ASN A 434 2.39 12.87 -2.17
C ASN A 434 2.61 14.20 -1.43
N PHE A 435 2.83 14.17 -0.11
CA PHE A 435 3.14 15.41 0.61
C PHE A 435 4.48 16.03 0.16
N GLU A 436 4.67 17.29 0.45
CA GLU A 436 5.83 18.08 0.05
C GLU A 436 7.15 17.35 0.36
N GLY A 437 7.96 17.13 -0.66
CA GLY A 437 9.27 16.48 -0.53
C GLY A 437 9.27 14.95 -0.40
N ARG A 438 8.12 14.27 -0.43
CA ARG A 438 8.00 12.81 -0.23
C ARG A 438 8.88 11.99 -1.17
N GLN A 439 8.90 12.35 -2.45
CA GLN A 439 9.69 11.65 -3.48
C GLN A 439 10.98 12.39 -3.84
N GLY A 440 11.40 13.35 -3.03
CA GLY A 440 12.55 14.22 -3.23
C GLY A 440 12.20 15.68 -2.94
N ARG A 441 13.17 16.43 -2.41
CA ARG A 441 12.97 17.84 -2.04
C ARG A 441 12.55 18.68 -3.25
N GLY A 442 11.38 19.32 -3.16
CA GLY A 442 10.81 20.16 -4.23
C GLY A 442 10.21 19.36 -5.39
N GLY A 443 10.15 18.02 -5.29
CA GLY A 443 9.46 17.16 -6.25
C GLY A 443 7.94 17.30 -6.15
N ARG A 444 7.23 17.22 -7.27
CA ARG A 444 5.77 17.41 -7.40
C ARG A 444 5.13 16.10 -7.80
N THR A 445 4.49 15.43 -6.87
CA THR A 445 3.93 14.09 -7.06
C THR A 445 2.41 14.12 -7.22
N HIS A 446 1.92 13.47 -8.27
CA HIS A 446 0.50 13.20 -8.50
C HIS A 446 0.24 11.70 -8.36
N LEU A 447 -0.68 11.32 -7.50
CA LEU A 447 -1.11 9.94 -7.32
C LEU A 447 -2.11 9.55 -8.41
N VAL A 448 -1.84 8.43 -9.07
CA VAL A 448 -2.65 7.88 -10.16
C VAL A 448 -2.66 6.35 -10.12
N SER A 449 -3.57 5.72 -10.88
CA SER A 449 -3.57 4.26 -11.11
C SER A 449 -2.38 3.81 -11.98
N PRO A 450 -2.01 2.51 -11.96
CA PRO A 450 -0.95 1.96 -12.82
C PRO A 450 -1.21 2.21 -14.31
N GLU A 451 -2.44 2.04 -14.75
CA GLU A 451 -2.85 2.27 -16.14
C GLU A 451 -2.67 3.74 -16.53
N MET A 452 -3.13 4.66 -15.68
CA MET A 452 -2.98 6.09 -15.94
C MET A 452 -1.50 6.51 -15.90
N ALA A 453 -0.69 5.95 -15.00
CA ALA A 453 0.75 6.20 -14.97
C ALA A 453 1.44 5.78 -16.27
N ALA A 454 1.11 4.58 -16.78
CA ALA A 454 1.65 4.09 -18.05
C ALA A 454 1.20 4.96 -19.24
N ALA A 455 -0.08 5.31 -19.31
CA ALA A 455 -0.62 6.18 -20.36
C ALA A 455 0.00 7.58 -20.30
N ALA A 456 0.16 8.13 -19.10
CA ALA A 456 0.81 9.43 -18.90
C ALA A 456 2.28 9.43 -19.33
N ALA A 457 3.02 8.32 -19.12
CA ALA A 457 4.38 8.18 -19.62
C ALA A 457 4.46 8.32 -21.14
N ILE A 458 3.50 7.74 -21.85
CA ILE A 458 3.44 7.72 -23.32
C ILE A 458 2.98 9.07 -23.85
N ALA A 459 1.93 9.65 -23.28
CA ALA A 459 1.37 10.92 -23.72
C ALA A 459 2.24 12.14 -23.31
N GLY A 460 2.99 12.04 -22.21
CA GLY A 460 3.73 13.15 -21.63
C GLY A 460 2.89 14.07 -20.73
N HIS A 461 1.63 13.75 -20.53
CA HIS A 461 0.65 14.48 -19.72
C HIS A 461 -0.42 13.51 -19.17
N PHE A 462 -1.28 13.94 -18.25
CA PHE A 462 -2.38 13.10 -17.79
C PHE A 462 -3.41 12.89 -18.90
N VAL A 463 -4.03 11.70 -18.91
CA VAL A 463 -5.02 11.31 -19.92
C VAL A 463 -6.19 10.58 -19.27
N ASP A 464 -7.37 10.66 -19.85
CA ASP A 464 -8.49 9.82 -19.46
C ASP A 464 -8.32 8.41 -20.04
N ILE A 465 -7.94 7.48 -19.16
CA ILE A 465 -7.63 6.09 -19.53
C ILE A 465 -8.83 5.36 -20.16
N ARG A 466 -10.06 5.81 -19.93
CA ARG A 466 -11.28 5.26 -20.57
C ARG A 466 -11.29 5.44 -22.07
N ASN A 467 -10.57 6.43 -22.58
CA ASN A 467 -10.41 6.75 -24.00
C ASN A 467 -9.14 6.15 -24.62
N TRP A 468 -8.34 5.42 -23.82
CA TRP A 468 -7.08 4.83 -24.29
C TRP A 468 -7.35 3.67 -25.24
N ARG A 469 -6.72 3.67 -26.42
CA ARG A 469 -6.78 2.55 -27.35
C ARG A 469 -5.70 1.54 -26.99
N VAL A 470 -6.11 0.38 -26.51
CA VAL A 470 -5.23 -0.77 -26.32
C VAL A 470 -4.99 -1.43 -27.67
N ASN A 471 -3.74 -1.76 -28.02
CA ASN A 471 -3.45 -2.53 -29.21
C ASN A 471 -3.91 -3.99 -28.98
N GLU A 472 -4.95 -4.42 -29.68
CA GLU A 472 -5.57 -5.75 -29.54
C GLU A 472 -4.66 -6.91 -29.99
N GLU A 473 -3.52 -6.64 -30.66
CA GLU A 473 -2.57 -7.67 -31.13
C GLU A 473 -1.74 -8.34 -30.04
N VAL A 474 -1.90 -7.96 -28.76
CA VAL A 474 -1.10 -8.47 -27.62
C VAL A 474 -1.86 -9.54 -26.81
N GLU A 475 -3.05 -9.95 -27.20
CA GLU A 475 -3.86 -11.00 -26.53
C GLU A 475 -3.58 -12.43 -27.03
N ALA A 476 -2.49 -12.69 -27.78
CA ALA A 476 -2.18 -14.03 -28.31
C ALA A 476 -0.98 -14.68 -27.61
#